data_def7383d76ace93665052bb2abb68be5
#
_entry.id   def7383d76ace93665052bb2abb68be5
#
_cell.length_a   1.000
_cell.length_b   1.000
_cell.length_c   1.000
_cell.angle_alpha   90.00
_cell.angle_beta   90.00
_cell.angle_gamma   90.00
#
_symmetry.space_group_name_H-M   'P 1'
#
loop_
_entity.id
_entity.type
_entity.pdbx_description
1 polymer ?
#
loop_
_entity_poly.entity_id
_entity_poly.type
_entity_poly.pdbx_seq_one_letter_code
_entity_poly.pdbx_strand_id
1 'polypeptide(L)'
;MSPAVQTPAFAQWLAGARGAAQQPPAQPRIPLVVAGHQVGSVAAGVLDDIGLKRLLDKREQLSFQERNGAFAWHLPVPDAEVTPALNALAAALRQVGRCGPWRDEQLAVTNAQGAVVGTVERGAVRVLGIATRAVHLVGLAPDGRMWVQRRSLTKPNHPGKWDTLMGGMVSAQDSLHQALARETWEEAGLEVAALTQVVHGGHVDFSRPSREGGGVGFMRERIDWFSAQVPEGQVPHNQDGEVDEFALLSIPLLCERVAQGHFTPEAGLVIGGFLGL
;
A
#
# COMPACT_ATOMS: atom_id res chain seq x y z
N MET A 1 21.77 -17.11 10.29
CA MET A 1 22.36 -15.76 10.29
C MET A 1 22.87 -15.44 11.70
N SER A 2 24.09 -14.88 11.83
CA SER A 2 24.70 -14.62 13.15
C SER A 2 23.99 -13.49 13.90
N PRO A 3 23.87 -13.57 15.26
CA PRO A 3 23.24 -12.55 16.09
C PRO A 3 23.91 -11.16 16.09
N ALA A 4 25.07 -11.03 15.44
CA ALA A 4 25.86 -9.80 15.41
C ALA A 4 25.31 -8.65 14.52
N VAL A 5 24.18 -8.85 13.85
CA VAL A 5 23.59 -7.88 12.89
C VAL A 5 22.59 -6.94 13.57
N GLN A 6 22.15 -7.24 14.80
CA GLN A 6 21.17 -6.41 15.51
C GLN A 6 21.86 -5.31 16.30
N THR A 7 21.86 -4.08 15.78
CA THR A 7 22.18 -2.95 16.65
C THR A 7 20.99 -2.65 17.57
N PRO A 8 21.22 -2.29 18.86
CA PRO A 8 20.14 -1.89 19.77
C PRO A 8 19.23 -0.79 19.18
N ALA A 9 19.82 0.15 18.43
CA ALA A 9 19.10 1.22 17.76
C ALA A 9 18.11 0.72 16.71
N PHE A 10 18.48 -0.28 15.91
CA PHE A 10 17.58 -0.87 14.90
C PHE A 10 16.44 -1.65 15.56
N ALA A 11 16.72 -2.43 16.61
CA ALA A 11 15.69 -3.14 17.36
C ALA A 11 14.67 -2.17 18.01
N GLN A 12 15.16 -1.09 18.58
CA GLN A 12 14.30 -0.04 19.14
C GLN A 12 13.46 0.64 18.06
N TRP A 13 14.06 0.94 16.90
CA TRP A 13 13.34 1.51 15.77
C TRP A 13 12.23 0.57 15.29
N LEU A 14 12.51 -0.73 15.13
CA LEU A 14 11.53 -1.74 14.71
C LEU A 14 10.34 -1.82 15.68
N ALA A 15 10.59 -1.81 16.98
CA ALA A 15 9.51 -1.82 17.99
C ALA A 15 8.61 -0.59 17.85
N GLY A 16 9.19 0.60 17.69
CA GLY A 16 8.45 1.84 17.44
C GLY A 16 7.68 1.81 16.12
N ALA A 17 8.31 1.33 15.03
CA ALA A 17 7.72 1.26 13.69
C ALA A 17 6.53 0.28 13.65
N ARG A 18 6.61 -0.86 14.33
CA ARG A 18 5.48 -1.81 14.47
C ARG A 18 4.30 -1.17 15.19
N GLY A 19 4.56 -0.44 16.28
CA GLY A 19 3.52 0.33 16.96
C GLY A 19 2.90 1.41 16.07
N ALA A 20 3.72 2.12 15.28
CA ALA A 20 3.26 3.14 14.33
C ALA A 20 2.49 2.56 13.13
N ALA A 21 2.78 1.31 12.74
CA ALA A 21 2.06 0.61 11.67
C ALA A 21 0.63 0.22 12.08
N GLN A 22 0.35 0.13 13.39
CA GLN A 22 -0.93 -0.32 13.95
C GLN A 22 -1.51 0.79 14.86
N GLN A 23 -2.08 1.82 14.24
CA GLN A 23 -2.67 2.95 14.96
C GLN A 23 -4.19 3.00 14.74
N PRO A 24 -4.99 3.29 15.78
CA PRO A 24 -6.41 3.47 15.60
C PRO A 24 -6.70 4.67 14.67
N PRO A 25 -7.88 4.70 14.04
CA PRO A 25 -8.32 5.86 13.27
C PRO A 25 -8.28 7.14 14.10
N ALA A 26 -7.83 8.25 13.50
CA ALA A 26 -7.81 9.56 14.16
C ALA A 26 -9.21 10.12 14.47
N GLN A 27 -10.21 9.61 13.78
CA GLN A 27 -11.63 9.99 13.95
C GLN A 27 -12.49 8.73 13.79
N PRO A 28 -13.74 8.73 14.37
CA PRO A 28 -14.68 7.63 14.19
C PRO A 28 -14.89 7.32 12.71
N ARG A 29 -14.93 6.05 12.36
CA ARG A 29 -15.18 5.61 11.00
C ARG A 29 -16.45 4.78 10.93
N ILE A 30 -17.20 5.01 9.87
CA ILE A 30 -18.47 4.38 9.58
C ILE A 30 -18.24 3.31 8.51
N PRO A 31 -18.66 2.06 8.71
CA PRO A 31 -18.55 1.02 7.69
C PRO A 31 -19.17 1.46 6.35
N LEU A 32 -18.54 1.09 5.26
CA LEU A 32 -19.05 1.23 3.90
C LEU A 32 -19.45 -0.16 3.38
N VAL A 33 -20.74 -0.30 3.07
CA VAL A 33 -21.34 -1.54 2.57
C VAL A 33 -21.82 -1.31 1.13
N VAL A 34 -21.32 -2.09 0.19
CA VAL A 34 -21.67 -2.03 -1.23
C VAL A 34 -22.16 -3.41 -1.67
N ALA A 35 -23.31 -3.48 -2.32
CA ALA A 35 -23.95 -4.76 -2.73
C ALA A 35 -24.07 -5.75 -1.55
N GLY A 36 -24.30 -5.26 -0.33
CA GLY A 36 -24.36 -6.12 0.85
C GLY A 36 -23.01 -6.54 1.45
N HIS A 37 -21.88 -6.21 0.81
CA HIS A 37 -20.52 -6.51 1.28
C HIS A 37 -19.92 -5.31 2.01
N GLN A 38 -19.41 -5.50 3.22
CA GLN A 38 -18.58 -4.47 3.85
C GLN A 38 -17.22 -4.44 3.15
N VAL A 39 -16.92 -3.35 2.45
CA VAL A 39 -15.72 -3.19 1.62
C VAL A 39 -14.68 -2.24 2.23
N GLY A 40 -15.11 -1.41 3.19
CA GLY A 40 -14.24 -0.41 3.80
C GLY A 40 -14.90 0.33 4.94
N SER A 41 -14.41 1.54 5.19
CA SER A 41 -15.02 2.47 6.16
C SER A 41 -14.63 3.90 5.80
N VAL A 42 -15.49 4.86 6.16
CA VAL A 42 -15.30 6.29 5.86
C VAL A 42 -15.33 7.08 7.15
N ALA A 43 -14.49 8.09 7.30
CA ALA A 43 -14.55 8.99 8.44
C ALA A 43 -15.90 9.70 8.49
N ALA A 44 -16.43 9.91 9.71
CA ALA A 44 -17.70 10.58 9.90
C ALA A 44 -17.70 11.96 9.23
N GLY A 45 -18.81 12.32 8.58
CA GLY A 45 -18.99 13.59 7.87
C GLY A 45 -18.50 13.62 6.43
N VAL A 46 -17.55 12.77 6.03
CA VAL A 46 -16.93 12.84 4.67
C VAL A 46 -17.95 12.62 3.55
N LEU A 47 -18.86 11.68 3.71
CA LEU A 47 -19.88 11.43 2.69
C LEU A 47 -21.07 12.38 2.78
N ASP A 48 -21.29 13.02 3.92
CA ASP A 48 -22.31 14.07 4.08
C ASP A 48 -21.91 15.33 3.31
N ASP A 49 -20.62 15.68 3.31
CA ASP A 49 -20.07 16.87 2.63
C ASP A 49 -20.14 16.78 1.09
N ILE A 50 -20.18 15.57 0.54
CA ILE A 50 -20.11 15.37 -0.92
C ILE A 50 -21.43 15.69 -1.64
N GLY A 51 -22.53 15.92 -0.90
CA GLY A 51 -23.83 16.18 -1.51
C GLY A 51 -24.35 15.02 -2.36
N LEU A 52 -23.99 13.81 -2.02
CA LEU A 52 -24.23 12.55 -2.75
C LEU A 52 -25.69 12.27 -3.10
N LYS A 53 -26.64 12.97 -2.49
CA LYS A 53 -28.06 12.92 -2.90
C LYS A 53 -28.31 13.36 -4.36
N ARG A 54 -27.30 13.96 -5.03
CA ARG A 54 -27.42 14.47 -6.41
C ARG A 54 -26.59 13.72 -7.44
N LEU A 55 -25.62 12.90 -7.03
CA LEU A 55 -24.60 12.34 -7.94
C LEU A 55 -24.87 10.92 -8.43
N LEU A 56 -25.69 10.18 -7.68
CA LEU A 56 -26.12 8.85 -8.11
C LEU A 56 -27.48 9.02 -8.79
N ASP A 57 -27.59 8.59 -10.02
CA ASP A 57 -28.84 8.57 -10.77
C ASP A 57 -29.93 7.90 -9.93
N LYS A 58 -31.18 8.29 -10.08
CA LYS A 58 -32.32 8.02 -9.19
C LYS A 58 -32.55 6.56 -8.74
N ARG A 59 -31.70 5.61 -9.14
CA ARG A 59 -31.81 4.19 -8.81
C ARG A 59 -30.87 3.69 -7.70
N GLU A 60 -29.83 4.46 -7.36
CA GLU A 60 -28.77 4.00 -6.46
C GLU A 60 -28.44 5.07 -5.43
N GLN A 61 -29.23 5.13 -4.36
CA GLN A 61 -29.01 6.12 -3.30
C GLN A 61 -28.06 5.54 -2.24
N LEU A 62 -26.88 6.15 -2.11
CA LEU A 62 -26.10 5.97 -0.90
C LEU A 62 -26.92 6.44 0.30
N SER A 63 -27.13 5.57 1.26
CA SER A 63 -27.95 5.83 2.44
C SER A 63 -27.20 5.49 3.71
N PHE A 64 -27.38 6.34 4.71
CA PHE A 64 -26.93 6.07 6.08
C PHE A 64 -28.05 5.31 6.81
N GLN A 65 -27.78 4.08 7.22
CA GLN A 65 -28.77 3.19 7.80
C GLN A 65 -28.24 2.53 9.06
N GLU A 66 -29.12 2.37 10.04
CA GLU A 66 -28.90 1.48 11.16
C GLU A 66 -29.43 0.07 10.82
N ARG A 67 -28.56 -0.93 10.98
CA ARG A 67 -28.95 -2.35 10.90
C ARG A 67 -28.34 -3.10 12.08
N ASN A 68 -29.17 -3.84 12.82
CA ASN A 68 -28.74 -4.62 13.98
C ASN A 68 -27.96 -3.81 15.03
N GLY A 69 -28.35 -2.55 15.29
CA GLY A 69 -27.69 -1.68 16.26
C GLY A 69 -26.38 -1.04 15.77
N ALA A 70 -25.99 -1.22 14.51
CA ALA A 70 -24.80 -0.62 13.91
C ALA A 70 -25.16 0.29 12.73
N PHE A 71 -24.58 1.49 12.73
CA PHE A 71 -24.71 2.41 11.61
C PHE A 71 -23.69 2.11 10.51
N ALA A 72 -24.14 2.16 9.25
CA ALA A 72 -23.28 2.01 8.08
C ALA A 72 -23.79 2.86 6.90
N TRP A 73 -22.86 3.21 6.02
CA TRP A 73 -23.18 3.71 4.69
C TRP A 73 -23.49 2.53 3.78
N HIS A 74 -24.66 2.52 3.16
CA HIS A 74 -25.11 1.48 2.25
C HIS A 74 -25.25 2.03 0.84
N LEU A 75 -24.63 1.33 -0.11
CA LEU A 75 -24.76 1.52 -1.55
C LEU A 75 -25.40 0.23 -2.12
N PRO A 76 -26.76 0.19 -2.22
CA PRO A 76 -27.50 -1.01 -2.61
C PRO A 76 -27.53 -1.16 -4.13
N VAL A 77 -26.45 -1.67 -4.69
CA VAL A 77 -26.30 -1.95 -6.12
C VAL A 77 -26.24 -3.47 -6.36
N PRO A 78 -26.58 -3.96 -7.57
CA PRO A 78 -26.26 -5.32 -7.97
C PRO A 78 -24.74 -5.57 -7.98
N ASP A 79 -24.30 -6.83 -7.85
CA ASP A 79 -22.86 -7.18 -7.84
C ASP A 79 -22.13 -6.70 -9.11
N ALA A 80 -22.80 -6.76 -10.26
CA ALA A 80 -22.23 -6.29 -11.54
C ALA A 80 -21.98 -4.76 -11.56
N GLU A 81 -22.62 -3.97 -10.69
CA GLU A 81 -22.55 -2.52 -10.62
C GLU A 81 -21.59 -2.03 -9.52
N VAL A 82 -20.94 -2.91 -8.77
CA VAL A 82 -20.04 -2.53 -7.66
C VAL A 82 -18.90 -1.63 -8.16
N THR A 83 -18.22 -2.04 -9.23
CA THR A 83 -17.11 -1.26 -9.81
C THR A 83 -17.56 0.12 -10.32
N PRO A 84 -18.59 0.25 -11.17
CA PRO A 84 -19.13 1.54 -11.58
C PRO A 84 -19.51 2.43 -10.39
N ALA A 85 -20.22 1.89 -9.40
CA ALA A 85 -20.68 2.63 -8.22
C ALA A 85 -19.52 3.14 -7.35
N LEU A 86 -18.52 2.32 -7.09
CA LEU A 86 -17.31 2.72 -6.36
C LEU A 86 -16.51 3.80 -7.10
N ASN A 87 -16.39 3.69 -8.43
CA ASN A 87 -15.68 4.70 -9.21
C ASN A 87 -16.47 6.01 -9.34
N ALA A 88 -17.81 5.97 -9.35
CA ALA A 88 -18.65 7.16 -9.24
C ALA A 88 -18.42 7.87 -7.89
N LEU A 89 -18.34 7.10 -6.80
CA LEU A 89 -18.00 7.62 -5.47
C LEU A 89 -16.59 8.22 -5.43
N ALA A 90 -15.60 7.56 -6.03
CA ALA A 90 -14.22 8.06 -6.14
C ALA A 90 -14.17 9.39 -6.94
N ALA A 91 -14.89 9.48 -8.06
CA ALA A 91 -15.00 10.70 -8.85
C ALA A 91 -15.65 11.84 -8.05
N ALA A 92 -16.68 11.56 -7.27
CA ALA A 92 -17.31 12.53 -6.38
C ALA A 92 -16.35 13.05 -5.31
N LEU A 93 -15.58 12.16 -4.67
CA LEU A 93 -14.53 12.52 -3.72
C LEU A 93 -13.47 13.41 -4.38
N ARG A 94 -13.07 13.10 -5.61
CA ARG A 94 -12.12 13.92 -6.38
C ARG A 94 -12.64 15.33 -6.63
N GLN A 95 -13.91 15.46 -7.04
CA GLN A 95 -14.53 16.76 -7.32
C GLN A 95 -14.53 17.72 -6.12
N VAL A 96 -14.67 17.19 -4.91
CA VAL A 96 -14.65 18.00 -3.68
C VAL A 96 -13.27 18.05 -3.00
N GLY A 97 -12.21 17.59 -3.69
CA GLY A 97 -10.85 17.62 -3.17
C GLY A 97 -10.59 16.65 -1.98
N ARG A 98 -11.43 15.63 -1.82
CA ARG A 98 -11.33 14.62 -0.75
C ARG A 98 -10.72 13.30 -1.22
N CYS A 99 -10.09 13.27 -2.39
CA CYS A 99 -9.38 12.12 -2.92
C CYS A 99 -7.87 12.27 -2.73
N GLY A 100 -7.12 11.18 -2.69
CA GLY A 100 -5.68 11.18 -2.88
C GLY A 100 -5.29 11.49 -4.32
N PRO A 101 -3.99 11.46 -4.68
CA PRO A 101 -3.54 11.64 -6.05
C PRO A 101 -4.23 10.63 -6.98
N TRP A 102 -4.83 11.15 -8.05
CA TRP A 102 -5.48 10.32 -9.06
C TRP A 102 -4.43 9.64 -9.93
N ARG A 103 -4.56 8.33 -10.16
CA ARG A 103 -3.54 7.52 -10.82
C ARG A 103 -4.00 6.85 -12.10
N ASP A 104 -5.31 6.85 -12.39
CA ASP A 104 -5.93 6.06 -13.46
C ASP A 104 -5.61 4.56 -13.31
N GLU A 105 -5.46 4.11 -12.06
CA GLU A 105 -5.15 2.74 -11.68
C GLU A 105 -6.27 2.18 -10.80
N GLN A 106 -6.75 0.97 -11.18
CA GLN A 106 -7.78 0.27 -10.43
C GLN A 106 -7.16 -0.71 -9.44
N LEU A 107 -7.59 -0.64 -8.18
CA LEU A 107 -7.23 -1.61 -7.15
C LEU A 107 -8.41 -2.51 -6.83
N ALA A 108 -8.12 -3.77 -6.52
CA ALA A 108 -9.14 -4.75 -6.14
C ALA A 108 -9.81 -4.36 -4.82
N VAL A 109 -11.13 -4.50 -4.78
CA VAL A 109 -11.96 -4.32 -3.58
C VAL A 109 -12.42 -5.68 -3.11
N THR A 110 -12.08 -6.04 -1.88
CA THR A 110 -12.43 -7.33 -1.30
C THR A 110 -13.46 -7.18 -0.20
N ASN A 111 -14.29 -8.21 -0.04
CA ASN A 111 -15.18 -8.35 1.13
C ASN A 111 -14.43 -8.90 2.36
N ALA A 112 -15.14 -9.09 3.47
CA ALA A 112 -14.57 -9.60 4.72
C ALA A 112 -13.99 -11.03 4.61
N GLN A 113 -14.40 -11.81 3.59
CA GLN A 113 -13.91 -13.16 3.30
C GLN A 113 -12.71 -13.16 2.33
N GLY A 114 -12.27 -11.97 1.89
CA GLY A 114 -11.16 -11.81 0.94
C GLY A 114 -11.54 -12.03 -0.53
N ALA A 115 -12.81 -12.26 -0.84
CA ALA A 115 -13.26 -12.38 -2.22
C ALA A 115 -13.32 -10.99 -2.89
N VAL A 116 -12.80 -10.90 -4.13
CA VAL A 116 -12.89 -9.67 -4.93
C VAL A 116 -14.33 -9.44 -5.34
N VAL A 117 -14.89 -8.28 -5.01
CA VAL A 117 -16.27 -7.89 -5.32
C VAL A 117 -16.34 -6.75 -6.33
N GLY A 118 -15.23 -6.10 -6.64
CA GLY A 118 -15.13 -5.02 -7.62
C GLY A 118 -13.77 -4.36 -7.60
N THR A 119 -13.67 -3.21 -8.27
CA THR A 119 -12.45 -2.39 -8.30
C THR A 119 -12.77 -0.92 -8.05
N VAL A 120 -11.75 -0.16 -7.64
CA VAL A 120 -11.88 1.28 -7.43
C VAL A 120 -10.57 1.99 -7.77
N GLU A 121 -10.66 3.24 -8.20
CA GLU A 121 -9.52 4.13 -8.40
C GLU A 121 -8.63 4.22 -7.15
N ARG A 122 -7.32 4.04 -7.35
CA ARG A 122 -6.28 4.02 -6.30
C ARG A 122 -6.33 5.26 -5.40
N GLY A 123 -6.59 6.43 -5.95
CA GLY A 123 -6.67 7.68 -5.19
C GLY A 123 -7.78 7.72 -4.14
N ALA A 124 -8.80 6.87 -4.23
CA ALA A 124 -9.91 6.84 -3.28
C ALA A 124 -9.75 5.83 -2.14
N VAL A 125 -8.86 4.84 -2.27
CA VAL A 125 -8.82 3.67 -1.36
C VAL A 125 -8.59 4.04 0.10
N ARG A 126 -7.74 5.04 0.38
CA ARG A 126 -7.44 5.46 1.75
C ARG A 126 -8.63 6.19 2.38
N VAL A 127 -9.31 7.05 1.63
CA VAL A 127 -10.49 7.78 2.11
C VAL A 127 -11.64 6.83 2.39
N LEU A 128 -11.84 5.86 1.49
CA LEU A 128 -12.85 4.82 1.64
C LEU A 128 -12.44 3.70 2.63
N GLY A 129 -11.19 3.74 3.15
CA GLY A 129 -10.68 2.73 4.09
C GLY A 129 -10.70 1.31 3.52
N ILE A 130 -10.54 1.19 2.20
CA ILE A 130 -10.48 -0.08 1.48
C ILE A 130 -9.12 -0.73 1.72
N ALA A 131 -9.12 -2.03 1.97
CA ALA A 131 -7.89 -2.80 2.13
C ALA A 131 -7.17 -2.96 0.79
N THR A 132 -5.85 -2.77 0.79
CA THR A 132 -4.99 -2.86 -0.40
C THR A 132 -3.88 -3.87 -0.19
N ARG A 133 -3.26 -4.30 -1.30
CA ARG A 133 -2.05 -5.12 -1.28
C ARG A 133 -0.93 -4.41 -2.01
N ALA A 134 0.29 -4.64 -1.53
CA ALA A 134 1.52 -4.20 -2.18
C ALA A 134 2.54 -5.34 -2.18
N VAL A 135 3.55 -5.24 -3.02
CA VAL A 135 4.69 -6.16 -3.08
C VAL A 135 5.97 -5.38 -2.88
N HIS A 136 6.92 -5.97 -2.15
CA HIS A 136 8.28 -5.47 -2.02
C HIS A 136 9.29 -6.56 -2.42
N LEU A 137 10.43 -6.16 -2.97
CA LEU A 137 11.53 -7.04 -3.29
C LEU A 137 12.79 -6.66 -2.53
N VAL A 138 13.30 -7.60 -1.75
CA VAL A 138 14.62 -7.56 -1.14
C VAL A 138 15.62 -8.20 -2.11
N GLY A 139 16.41 -7.41 -2.79
CA GLY A 139 17.41 -7.88 -3.74
C GLY A 139 18.79 -8.00 -3.08
N LEU A 140 19.41 -9.16 -3.15
CA LEU A 140 20.73 -9.41 -2.58
C LEU A 140 21.78 -9.55 -3.71
N ALA A 141 22.91 -8.90 -3.55
CA ALA A 141 24.08 -9.18 -4.38
C ALA A 141 24.76 -10.49 -3.94
N PRO A 142 25.61 -11.12 -4.79
CA PRO A 142 26.32 -12.36 -4.45
C PRO A 142 27.19 -12.27 -3.19
N ASP A 143 27.67 -11.09 -2.84
CA ASP A 143 28.48 -10.83 -1.65
C ASP A 143 27.65 -10.58 -0.37
N GLY A 144 26.32 -10.70 -0.47
CA GLY A 144 25.36 -10.54 0.65
C GLY A 144 25.00 -9.10 0.98
N ARG A 145 25.46 -8.10 0.22
CA ARG A 145 24.94 -6.74 0.32
C ARG A 145 23.54 -6.66 -0.27
N MET A 146 22.75 -5.70 0.22
CA MET A 146 21.38 -5.48 -0.23
C MET A 146 21.31 -4.30 -1.20
N TRP A 147 20.66 -4.50 -2.33
CA TRP A 147 20.24 -3.45 -3.22
C TRP A 147 19.09 -2.67 -2.60
N VAL A 148 19.22 -1.36 -2.60
CA VAL A 148 18.19 -0.41 -2.13
C VAL A 148 18.04 0.70 -3.16
N GLN A 149 16.83 1.27 -3.22
CA GLN A 149 16.54 2.39 -4.11
C GLN A 149 16.26 3.65 -3.31
N ARG A 150 16.61 4.82 -3.86
CA ARG A 150 16.18 6.13 -3.35
C ARG A 150 15.01 6.63 -4.18
N ARG A 151 13.88 6.82 -3.50
CA ARG A 151 12.65 7.34 -4.10
C ARG A 151 12.88 8.73 -4.67
N SER A 152 12.34 8.97 -5.87
CA SER A 152 12.39 10.29 -6.52
C SER A 152 11.79 11.37 -5.62
N LEU A 153 12.34 12.58 -5.70
CA LEU A 153 11.83 13.76 -5.01
C LEU A 153 10.43 14.18 -5.48
N THR A 154 9.97 13.67 -6.63
CA THR A 154 8.62 13.90 -7.17
C THR A 154 7.56 12.96 -6.60
N LYS A 155 7.97 11.90 -5.90
CA LYS A 155 7.00 10.98 -5.25
C LYS A 155 6.17 11.72 -4.19
N PRO A 156 4.85 11.56 -4.16
CA PRO A 156 3.98 12.25 -3.20
C PRO A 156 4.17 11.76 -1.76
N ASN A 157 4.61 10.50 -1.59
CA ASN A 157 4.84 9.88 -0.28
C ASN A 157 6.33 9.57 -0.11
N HIS A 158 6.91 10.03 1.01
CA HIS A 158 8.31 9.78 1.38
C HIS A 158 9.33 10.13 0.28
N PRO A 159 9.27 11.35 -0.33
CA PRO A 159 10.24 11.75 -1.34
C PRO A 159 11.68 11.71 -0.79
N GLY A 160 12.62 11.21 -1.58
CA GLY A 160 14.04 11.12 -1.24
C GLY A 160 14.41 10.11 -0.14
N LYS A 161 13.46 9.38 0.42
CA LYS A 161 13.75 8.27 1.34
C LYS A 161 14.23 7.03 0.58
N TRP A 162 15.03 6.22 1.26
CA TRP A 162 15.44 4.91 0.78
C TRP A 162 14.30 3.89 0.94
N ASP A 163 14.28 2.92 0.05
CA ASP A 163 13.33 1.82 0.04
C ASP A 163 14.05 0.49 -0.24
N THR A 164 13.33 -0.64 -0.21
CA THR A 164 13.83 -1.93 -0.73
C THR A 164 14.22 -1.80 -2.21
N LEU A 165 14.70 -2.84 -2.84
CA LEU A 165 15.07 -2.79 -4.27
C LEU A 165 13.88 -2.34 -5.15
N MET A 166 12.67 -2.73 -4.78
CA MET A 166 11.42 -2.35 -5.43
C MET A 166 10.28 -2.40 -4.42
N GLY A 167 9.28 -1.51 -4.58
CA GLY A 167 8.04 -1.54 -3.80
C GLY A 167 6.87 -0.88 -4.52
N GLY A 168 5.83 -1.68 -4.86
CA GLY A 168 4.68 -1.20 -5.61
C GLY A 168 3.36 -1.83 -5.20
N MET A 169 2.25 -1.23 -5.63
CA MET A 169 0.90 -1.72 -5.32
C MET A 169 0.48 -2.83 -6.29
N VAL A 170 -0.30 -3.79 -5.78
CA VAL A 170 -0.92 -4.82 -6.60
C VAL A 170 -2.15 -4.25 -7.27
N SER A 171 -2.12 -4.08 -8.59
CA SER A 171 -3.28 -3.62 -9.35
C SER A 171 -4.40 -4.67 -9.35
N ALA A 172 -5.63 -4.25 -9.68
CA ALA A 172 -6.78 -5.14 -9.68
C ALA A 172 -6.64 -6.33 -10.67
N GLN A 173 -5.79 -6.18 -11.68
CA GLN A 173 -5.60 -7.19 -12.73
C GLN A 173 -4.41 -8.13 -12.44
N ASP A 174 -3.56 -7.77 -11.47
CA ASP A 174 -2.35 -8.51 -11.16
C ASP A 174 -2.56 -9.56 -10.07
N SER A 175 -1.98 -10.73 -10.25
CA SER A 175 -1.57 -11.57 -9.14
C SER A 175 -0.35 -10.97 -8.45
N LEU A 176 0.01 -11.45 -7.25
CA LEU A 176 1.23 -11.00 -6.56
C LEU A 176 2.49 -11.14 -7.40
N HIS A 177 2.62 -12.25 -8.14
CA HIS A 177 3.79 -12.49 -8.99
C HIS A 177 3.81 -11.59 -10.22
N GLN A 178 2.65 -11.27 -10.80
CA GLN A 178 2.56 -10.31 -11.90
C GLN A 178 2.93 -8.91 -11.43
N ALA A 179 2.41 -8.47 -10.27
CA ALA A 179 2.80 -7.19 -9.67
C ALA A 179 4.31 -7.15 -9.36
N LEU A 180 4.86 -8.24 -8.76
CA LEU A 180 6.29 -8.35 -8.50
C LEU A 180 7.11 -8.17 -9.81
N ALA A 181 6.71 -8.85 -10.88
CA ALA A 181 7.44 -8.78 -12.16
C ALA A 181 7.32 -7.39 -12.79
N ARG A 182 6.12 -6.81 -12.83
CA ARG A 182 5.86 -5.50 -13.42
C ARG A 182 6.62 -4.40 -12.69
N GLU A 183 6.46 -4.31 -11.38
CA GLU A 183 7.10 -3.28 -10.56
C GLU A 183 8.64 -3.43 -10.54
N THR A 184 9.16 -4.68 -10.53
CA THR A 184 10.61 -4.90 -10.61
C THR A 184 11.19 -4.41 -11.94
N TRP A 185 10.45 -4.55 -13.02
CA TRP A 185 10.84 -4.00 -14.31
C TRP A 185 10.73 -2.47 -14.34
N GLU A 186 9.59 -1.92 -13.91
CA GLU A 186 9.31 -0.47 -13.94
C GLU A 186 10.29 0.33 -13.07
N GLU A 187 10.50 -0.08 -11.83
CA GLU A 187 11.34 0.65 -10.89
C GLU A 187 12.84 0.30 -11.01
N ALA A 188 13.19 -0.97 -11.28
CA ALA A 188 14.58 -1.45 -11.24
C ALA A 188 15.14 -1.93 -12.56
N GLY A 189 14.35 -2.03 -13.65
CA GLY A 189 14.78 -2.50 -14.95
C GLY A 189 15.30 -3.96 -14.95
N LEU A 190 14.88 -4.74 -13.96
CA LEU A 190 15.26 -6.14 -13.79
C LEU A 190 14.08 -7.05 -14.14
N GLU A 191 14.36 -8.12 -14.88
CA GLU A 191 13.38 -9.17 -15.11
C GLU A 191 13.42 -10.18 -13.95
N VAL A 192 12.31 -10.40 -13.27
CA VAL A 192 12.22 -11.36 -12.15
C VAL A 192 12.66 -12.77 -12.59
N ALA A 193 12.40 -13.14 -13.85
CA ALA A 193 12.83 -14.41 -14.42
C ALA A 193 14.37 -14.56 -14.52
N ALA A 194 15.11 -13.46 -14.54
CA ALA A 194 16.57 -13.45 -14.55
C ALA A 194 17.19 -13.41 -13.15
N LEU A 195 16.37 -13.22 -12.11
CA LEU A 195 16.80 -13.32 -10.72
C LEU A 195 16.82 -14.78 -10.26
N THR A 196 17.63 -15.09 -9.26
CA THR A 196 17.69 -16.43 -8.68
C THR A 196 17.17 -16.43 -7.24
N GLN A 197 16.76 -17.61 -6.76
CA GLN A 197 16.25 -17.78 -5.39
C GLN A 197 15.12 -16.80 -5.03
N VAL A 198 14.18 -16.59 -5.96
CA VAL A 198 13.01 -15.76 -5.69
C VAL A 198 12.09 -16.49 -4.71
N VAL A 199 11.96 -15.97 -3.51
CA VAL A 199 11.20 -16.62 -2.41
C VAL A 199 10.27 -15.61 -1.77
N HIS A 200 9.00 -15.99 -1.57
CA HIS A 200 8.08 -15.24 -0.73
C HIS A 200 8.52 -15.38 0.74
N GLY A 201 8.88 -14.29 1.38
CA GLY A 201 9.44 -14.30 2.72
C GLY A 201 8.44 -14.05 3.83
N GLY A 202 7.29 -13.45 3.52
CA GLY A 202 6.25 -13.11 4.49
C GLY A 202 5.51 -11.83 4.13
N HIS A 203 4.89 -11.22 5.13
CA HIS A 203 4.17 -9.96 4.93
C HIS A 203 4.29 -9.02 6.13
N VAL A 204 3.97 -7.75 5.88
CA VAL A 204 3.80 -6.70 6.89
C VAL A 204 2.43 -6.07 6.70
N ASP A 205 1.66 -5.93 7.78
CA ASP A 205 0.34 -5.32 7.75
C ASP A 205 0.38 -3.90 8.33
N PHE A 206 -0.30 -2.98 7.66
CA PHE A 206 -0.52 -1.62 8.11
C PHE A 206 -2.00 -1.35 8.35
N SER A 207 -2.30 -0.72 9.48
CA SER A 207 -3.62 -0.22 9.85
C SER A 207 -3.41 1.09 10.60
N ARG A 208 -3.45 2.23 9.88
CA ARG A 208 -3.10 3.54 10.46
C ARG A 208 -3.77 4.70 9.74
N PRO A 209 -3.90 5.88 10.38
CA PRO A 209 -4.34 7.10 9.73
C PRO A 209 -3.45 7.46 8.52
N SER A 210 -4.07 8.01 7.47
CA SER A 210 -3.42 8.55 6.28
C SER A 210 -3.75 10.03 6.13
N ARG A 211 -2.80 10.81 5.57
CA ARG A 211 -2.99 12.24 5.29
C ARG A 211 -3.89 12.50 4.08
N GLU A 212 -4.19 11.49 3.29
CA GLU A 212 -5.02 11.63 2.10
C GLU A 212 -6.44 12.11 2.44
N GLY A 213 -7.07 12.75 1.46
CA GLY A 213 -8.41 13.33 1.61
C GLY A 213 -8.49 14.46 2.63
N GLY A 214 -7.37 15.15 2.92
CA GLY A 214 -7.32 16.18 3.96
C GLY A 214 -7.19 15.59 5.37
N GLY A 215 -6.58 14.42 5.53
CA GLY A 215 -6.34 13.76 6.81
C GLY A 215 -7.47 12.84 7.28
N VAL A 216 -8.49 12.59 6.45
CA VAL A 216 -9.59 11.67 6.77
C VAL A 216 -9.32 10.23 6.31
N GLY A 217 -8.21 10.01 5.61
CA GLY A 217 -7.82 8.71 5.09
C GLY A 217 -7.42 7.72 6.20
N PHE A 218 -7.58 6.44 5.91
CA PHE A 218 -7.13 5.35 6.77
C PHE A 218 -6.52 4.25 5.90
N MET A 219 -5.26 3.97 6.13
CA MET A 219 -4.51 2.94 5.44
C MET A 219 -4.82 1.57 6.05
N ARG A 220 -5.25 0.64 5.23
CA ARG A 220 -5.28 -0.79 5.51
C ARG A 220 -4.54 -1.47 4.38
N GLU A 221 -3.32 -1.90 4.62
CA GLU A 221 -2.47 -2.45 3.57
C GLU A 221 -1.69 -3.64 4.05
N ARG A 222 -1.67 -4.69 3.23
CA ARG A 222 -0.73 -5.79 3.37
C ARG A 222 0.36 -5.65 2.32
N ILE A 223 1.60 -5.64 2.78
CA ILE A 223 2.79 -5.71 1.93
C ILE A 223 3.33 -7.13 1.98
N ASP A 224 3.17 -7.87 0.90
CA ASP A 224 3.83 -9.17 0.72
C ASP A 224 5.26 -8.90 0.24
N TRP A 225 6.26 -9.44 0.89
CA TRP A 225 7.64 -9.25 0.48
C TRP A 225 8.28 -10.53 -0.02
N PHE A 226 9.13 -10.36 -1.02
CA PHE A 226 9.93 -11.40 -1.64
C PHE A 226 11.41 -11.08 -1.44
N SER A 227 12.24 -12.11 -1.42
CA SER A 227 13.70 -11.96 -1.54
C SER A 227 14.19 -12.65 -2.80
N ALA A 228 15.25 -12.11 -3.39
CA ALA A 228 15.92 -12.71 -4.55
C ALA A 228 17.41 -12.39 -4.55
N GLN A 229 18.18 -13.22 -5.24
CA GLN A 229 19.56 -12.93 -5.61
C GLN A 229 19.58 -12.21 -6.95
N VAL A 230 20.23 -11.06 -6.99
CA VAL A 230 20.54 -10.32 -8.23
C VAL A 230 21.89 -10.83 -8.72
N PRO A 231 21.95 -11.54 -9.87
CA PRO A 231 23.20 -12.11 -10.38
C PRO A 231 24.29 -11.06 -10.62
N GLU A 232 25.54 -11.49 -10.54
CA GLU A 232 26.70 -10.63 -10.88
C GLU A 232 26.54 -10.06 -12.29
N GLY A 233 26.86 -8.78 -12.46
CA GLY A 233 26.75 -8.07 -13.75
C GLY A 233 25.37 -7.47 -14.02
N GLN A 234 24.34 -7.84 -13.26
CA GLN A 234 23.04 -7.14 -13.31
C GLN A 234 23.06 -5.95 -12.34
N VAL A 235 22.76 -4.77 -12.87
CA VAL A 235 22.72 -3.52 -12.11
C VAL A 235 21.33 -2.90 -12.28
N PRO A 236 20.61 -2.62 -11.18
CA PRO A 236 19.31 -1.98 -11.27
C PRO A 236 19.41 -0.60 -11.93
N HIS A 237 18.42 -0.26 -12.74
CA HIS A 237 18.28 1.05 -13.37
C HIS A 237 16.81 1.43 -13.50
N ASN A 238 16.52 2.68 -13.24
CA ASN A 238 15.15 3.21 -13.25
C ASN A 238 14.59 3.27 -14.68
N GLN A 239 13.31 2.86 -14.87
CA GLN A 239 12.62 2.90 -16.15
C GLN A 239 11.51 3.97 -16.19
N ASP A 240 10.84 4.24 -15.05
CA ASP A 240 9.62 5.03 -14.98
C ASP A 240 9.80 6.43 -14.37
N GLY A 241 11.00 6.75 -13.88
CA GLY A 241 11.31 8.03 -13.24
C GLY A 241 10.90 8.12 -11.77
N GLU A 242 10.49 7.01 -11.15
CA GLU A 242 10.09 6.97 -9.74
C GLU A 242 11.27 6.76 -8.78
N VAL A 243 12.45 6.39 -9.30
CA VAL A 243 13.68 6.12 -8.56
C VAL A 243 14.81 7.05 -9.02
N ASP A 244 15.46 7.74 -8.08
CA ASP A 244 16.62 8.62 -8.37
C ASP A 244 17.95 7.87 -8.37
N GLU A 245 18.10 6.86 -7.50
CA GLU A 245 19.39 6.24 -7.24
C GLU A 245 19.24 4.82 -6.69
N PHE A 246 20.18 3.94 -7.05
CA PHE A 246 20.36 2.63 -6.42
C PHE A 246 21.69 2.57 -5.68
N ALA A 247 21.72 1.84 -4.57
CA ALA A 247 22.93 1.60 -3.80
C ALA A 247 23.01 0.16 -3.30
N LEU A 248 24.22 -0.35 -3.15
CA LEU A 248 24.51 -1.60 -2.44
C LEU A 248 24.98 -1.30 -1.03
N LEU A 249 24.21 -1.71 -0.04
CA LEU A 249 24.52 -1.50 1.36
C LEU A 249 24.84 -2.82 2.07
N SER A 250 25.87 -2.81 2.91
CA SER A 250 26.07 -3.90 3.86
C SER A 250 24.94 -3.93 4.89
N ILE A 251 24.59 -5.10 5.39
CA ILE A 251 23.48 -5.24 6.36
C ILE A 251 23.69 -4.35 7.61
N PRO A 252 24.88 -4.23 8.21
CA PRO A 252 25.07 -3.31 9.34
C PRO A 252 24.77 -1.84 8.98
N LEU A 253 25.26 -1.35 7.83
CA LEU A 253 25.00 0.03 7.39
C LEU A 253 23.52 0.25 7.05
N LEU A 254 22.86 -0.76 6.47
CA LEU A 254 21.44 -0.74 6.20
C LEU A 254 20.64 -0.55 7.50
N CYS A 255 20.91 -1.38 8.53
CA CYS A 255 20.25 -1.28 9.84
C CYS A 255 20.49 0.08 10.51
N GLU A 256 21.70 0.60 10.42
CA GLU A 256 22.04 1.94 10.92
C GLU A 256 21.20 3.02 10.24
N ARG A 257 21.15 3.03 8.90
CA ARG A 257 20.39 4.03 8.14
C ARG A 257 18.88 3.92 8.35
N VAL A 258 18.34 2.71 8.53
CA VAL A 258 16.93 2.52 8.91
C VAL A 258 16.68 3.14 10.28
N ALA A 259 17.52 2.85 11.28
CA ALA A 259 17.38 3.40 12.63
C ALA A 259 17.48 4.94 12.66
N GLN A 260 18.26 5.53 11.76
CA GLN A 260 18.36 6.98 11.57
C GLN A 260 17.15 7.58 10.82
N GLY A 261 16.19 6.75 10.38
CA GLY A 261 14.99 7.20 9.68
C GLY A 261 15.23 7.62 8.24
N HIS A 262 16.28 7.13 7.58
CA HIS A 262 16.55 7.40 6.17
C HIS A 262 15.67 6.58 5.23
N PHE A 263 15.07 5.50 5.70
CA PHE A 263 14.20 4.61 4.94
C PHE A 263 12.72 4.94 5.14
N THR A 264 11.90 4.46 4.21
CA THR A 264 10.44 4.42 4.42
C THR A 264 10.13 3.47 5.58
N PRO A 265 9.06 3.71 6.35
CA PRO A 265 8.65 2.77 7.41
C PRO A 265 8.33 1.38 6.84
N GLU A 266 7.76 1.32 5.65
CA GLU A 266 7.42 0.12 4.91
C GLU A 266 8.67 -0.73 4.65
N ALA A 267 9.68 -0.14 4.01
CA ALA A 267 10.96 -0.81 3.74
C ALA A 267 11.65 -1.27 5.03
N GLY A 268 11.68 -0.41 6.05
CA GLY A 268 12.32 -0.77 7.32
C GLY A 268 11.69 -1.98 8.00
N LEU A 269 10.34 -2.10 7.95
CA LEU A 269 9.63 -3.26 8.49
C LEU A 269 9.83 -4.52 7.63
N VAL A 270 9.87 -4.39 6.30
CA VAL A 270 10.21 -5.50 5.39
C VAL A 270 11.63 -6.00 5.65
N ILE A 271 12.60 -5.09 5.78
CA ILE A 271 13.99 -5.42 6.12
C ILE A 271 14.07 -6.14 7.46
N GLY A 272 13.32 -5.67 8.47
CA GLY A 272 13.22 -6.34 9.77
C GLY A 272 12.70 -7.78 9.62
N GLY A 273 11.62 -7.97 8.86
CA GLY A 273 11.07 -9.30 8.56
C GLY A 273 12.07 -10.21 7.84
N PHE A 274 12.78 -9.69 6.83
CA PHE A 274 13.83 -10.41 6.11
C PHE A 274 14.97 -10.85 7.02
N LEU A 275 15.35 -10.04 8.00
CA LEU A 275 16.38 -10.35 8.98
C LEU A 275 15.91 -11.30 10.11
N GLY A 276 14.62 -11.69 10.12
CA GLY A 276 14.04 -12.58 11.13
C GLY A 276 13.77 -11.91 12.47
N LEU A 277 13.48 -10.64 12.45
CA LEU A 277 13.29 -9.80 13.62
C LEU A 277 11.82 -9.41 13.82
#